data_e7889901c9715d6d6dc2cad3aa81960c
#
_entry.id   e7889901c9715d6d6dc2cad3aa81960c
#
_cell.length_a   1.000
_cell.length_b   1.000
_cell.length_c   1.000
_cell.angle_alpha   90.00
_cell.angle_beta   90.00
_cell.angle_gamma   90.00
#
_symmetry.space_group_name_H-M   'P 1'
#
loop_
_entity.id
_entity.type
_entity.pdbx_description
1 polymer ?
#
loop_
_entity_poly.entity_id
_entity_poly.type
_entity_poly.pdbx_seq_one_letter_code
_entity_poly.pdbx_strand_id
1 'polypeptide(L)'
;GEVRALQRLLDRERAELRSQIEQRDDTIRELRRMAADYETFRAAQERERSEVARTIGELQAQVGRQKQSLAFYEGIVTKDANKADVAIQQVRVTPSPNGADRFKVHVMLVQPSRPDSTVAGNVSLTVEGQQSGAAAKLDTAALTAGRSREISYSFRYFENMDPEIVIPAGFSPERLTVEVRSSRRGVEPVVQTLVWSVESG
;
A
#
# COMPACT_ATOMS: atom_id res chain seq x y z
N GLY A 1 -18.62 7.18 74.06
CA GLY A 1 -18.45 5.76 74.16
C GLY A 1 -17.89 5.13 72.88
N GLU A 2 -17.66 3.85 72.96
CA GLU A 2 -17.08 3.07 71.86
C GLU A 2 -17.93 3.10 70.57
N VAL A 3 -19.27 3.11 70.72
CA VAL A 3 -20.19 3.16 69.61
C VAL A 3 -20.08 4.43 68.82
N ARG A 4 -19.88 5.58 69.47
CA ARG A 4 -19.66 6.86 68.81
C ARG A 4 -18.31 6.92 68.05
N ALA A 5 -17.29 6.30 68.60
CA ALA A 5 -16.00 6.21 67.98
C ALA A 5 -16.04 5.36 66.71
N LEU A 6 -16.76 4.22 66.74
CA LEU A 6 -17.00 3.36 65.59
C LEU A 6 -17.80 4.06 64.52
N GLN A 7 -18.81 4.79 64.89
CA GLN A 7 -19.62 5.57 63.96
C GLN A 7 -18.81 6.64 63.26
N ARG A 8 -17.92 7.34 63.99
CA ARG A 8 -17.02 8.32 63.36
C ARG A 8 -16.05 7.69 62.37
N LEU A 9 -15.50 6.52 62.68
CA LEU A 9 -14.65 5.77 61.78
C LEU A 9 -15.42 5.34 60.51
N LEU A 10 -16.61 4.83 60.65
CA LEU A 10 -17.47 4.44 59.54
C LEU A 10 -17.81 5.65 58.63
N ASP A 11 -18.14 6.78 59.29
CA ASP A 11 -18.48 8.01 58.55
C ASP A 11 -17.30 8.54 57.79
N ARG A 12 -16.07 8.46 58.36
CA ARG A 12 -14.83 8.85 57.67
C ARG A 12 -14.54 7.94 56.49
N GLU A 13 -14.68 6.63 56.65
CA GLU A 13 -14.47 5.68 55.58
C GLU A 13 -15.48 5.91 54.46
N ARG A 14 -16.75 6.13 54.79
CA ARG A 14 -17.79 6.43 53.80
C ARG A 14 -17.48 7.72 53.05
N ALA A 15 -17.05 8.78 53.74
CA ALA A 15 -16.68 10.04 53.11
C ALA A 15 -15.46 9.89 52.20
N GLU A 16 -14.46 9.12 52.62
CA GLU A 16 -13.28 8.82 51.81
C GLU A 16 -13.62 8.02 50.56
N LEU A 17 -14.45 6.97 50.72
CA LEU A 17 -14.90 6.16 49.59
C LEU A 17 -15.72 6.97 48.60
N ARG A 18 -16.60 7.84 49.09
CA ARG A 18 -17.35 8.76 48.22
C ARG A 18 -16.44 9.68 47.44
N SER A 19 -15.41 10.25 48.10
CA SER A 19 -14.42 11.09 47.45
C SER A 19 -13.66 10.34 46.36
N GLN A 20 -13.25 9.10 46.66
CA GLN A 20 -12.56 8.25 45.67
C GLN A 20 -13.45 7.91 44.48
N ILE A 21 -14.72 7.62 44.73
CA ILE A 21 -15.71 7.35 43.66
C ILE A 21 -15.89 8.58 42.80
N GLU A 22 -16.04 9.77 43.38
CA GLU A 22 -16.16 11.02 42.62
C GLU A 22 -14.94 11.28 41.77
N GLN A 23 -13.72 11.08 42.32
CA GLN A 23 -12.47 11.23 41.57
C GLN A 23 -12.39 10.26 40.41
N ARG A 24 -12.78 9.00 40.65
CA ARG A 24 -12.79 7.97 39.58
C ARG A 24 -13.82 8.29 38.50
N ASP A 25 -15.00 8.76 38.91
CA ASP A 25 -16.06 9.14 37.98
C ASP A 25 -15.61 10.31 37.11
N ASP A 26 -14.91 11.30 37.71
CA ASP A 26 -14.35 12.43 36.98
C ASP A 26 -13.28 11.96 35.98
N THR A 27 -12.43 11.04 36.41
CA THR A 27 -11.41 10.46 35.55
C THR A 27 -12.03 9.68 34.39
N ILE A 28 -13.05 8.89 34.66
CA ILE A 28 -13.78 8.13 33.64
C ILE A 28 -14.40 9.07 32.62
N ARG A 29 -15.05 10.14 33.08
CA ARG A 29 -15.66 11.13 32.19
C ARG A 29 -14.60 11.80 31.31
N GLU A 30 -13.46 12.17 31.89
CA GLU A 30 -12.35 12.78 31.15
C GLU A 30 -11.78 11.82 30.11
N LEU A 31 -11.54 10.56 30.50
CA LEU A 31 -11.03 9.55 29.57
C LEU A 31 -12.01 9.28 28.43
N ARG A 32 -13.30 9.22 28.73
CA ARG A 32 -14.33 9.05 27.68
C ARG A 32 -14.37 10.24 26.72
N ARG A 33 -14.22 11.47 27.25
CA ARG A 33 -14.13 12.67 26.42
C ARG A 33 -12.90 12.62 25.51
N MET A 34 -11.76 12.26 26.07
CA MET A 34 -10.52 12.13 25.28
C MET A 34 -10.64 11.05 24.21
N ALA A 35 -11.25 9.92 24.56
CA ALA A 35 -11.49 8.84 23.60
C ALA A 35 -12.42 9.27 22.46
N ALA A 36 -13.48 10.01 22.80
CA ALA A 36 -14.41 10.55 21.80
C ALA A 36 -13.73 11.58 20.90
N ASP A 37 -12.93 12.48 21.47
CA ASP A 37 -12.16 13.47 20.70
C ASP A 37 -11.16 12.80 19.78
N TYR A 38 -10.46 11.77 20.28
CA TYR A 38 -9.51 11.01 19.48
C TYR A 38 -10.20 10.31 18.31
N GLU A 39 -11.35 9.70 18.54
CA GLU A 39 -12.12 9.01 17.49
C GLU A 39 -12.61 10.00 16.44
N THR A 40 -13.08 11.18 16.84
CA THR A 40 -13.49 12.23 15.92
C THR A 40 -12.31 12.70 15.06
N PHE A 41 -11.16 12.91 15.68
CA PHE A 41 -9.93 13.28 14.99
C PHE A 41 -9.50 12.21 14.00
N ARG A 42 -9.48 10.95 14.43
CA ARG A 42 -9.11 9.80 13.60
C ARG A 42 -10.04 9.68 12.38
N ALA A 43 -11.35 9.80 12.60
CA ALA A 43 -12.33 9.73 11.52
C ALA A 43 -12.15 10.88 10.52
N ALA A 44 -11.85 12.09 11.00
CA ALA A 44 -11.58 13.23 10.15
C ALA A 44 -10.31 13.03 9.31
N GLN A 45 -9.24 12.51 9.91
CA GLN A 45 -8.01 12.20 9.19
C GLN A 45 -8.24 11.13 8.12
N GLU A 46 -9.01 10.10 8.42
CA GLU A 46 -9.31 9.05 7.47
C GLU A 46 -10.10 9.58 6.27
N ARG A 47 -11.06 10.45 6.51
CA ARG A 47 -11.81 11.12 5.43
C ARG A 47 -10.90 11.98 4.58
N GLU A 48 -10.01 12.74 5.18
CA GLU A 48 -9.04 13.56 4.46
C GLU A 48 -8.11 12.70 3.59
N ARG A 49 -7.58 11.62 4.13
CA ARG A 49 -6.76 10.66 3.36
C ARG A 49 -7.51 10.07 2.18
N SER A 50 -8.77 9.69 2.40
CA SER A 50 -9.62 9.15 1.34
C SER A 50 -9.87 10.16 0.24
N GLU A 51 -10.13 11.42 0.59
CA GLU A 51 -10.31 12.51 -0.37
C GLU A 51 -9.05 12.78 -1.18
N VAL A 52 -7.89 12.82 -0.52
CA VAL A 52 -6.59 12.99 -1.19
C VAL A 52 -6.33 11.82 -2.14
N ALA A 53 -6.54 10.59 -1.68
CA ALA A 53 -6.37 9.40 -2.50
C ALA A 53 -7.28 9.43 -3.73
N ARG A 54 -8.54 9.84 -3.55
CA ARG A 54 -9.48 9.99 -4.65
C ARG A 54 -9.00 11.01 -5.68
N THR A 55 -8.55 12.17 -5.22
CA THR A 55 -8.05 13.24 -6.09
C THR A 55 -6.82 12.79 -6.86
N ILE A 56 -5.87 12.14 -6.20
CA ILE A 56 -4.66 11.61 -6.84
C ILE A 56 -5.06 10.56 -7.89
N GLY A 57 -5.97 9.67 -7.57
CA GLY A 57 -6.46 8.65 -8.49
C GLY A 57 -7.11 9.26 -9.73
N GLU A 58 -7.94 10.29 -9.55
CA GLU A 58 -8.58 11.00 -10.65
C GLU A 58 -7.54 11.69 -11.55
N LEU A 59 -6.56 12.35 -10.95
CA LEU A 59 -5.47 13.01 -11.70
C LEU A 59 -4.64 11.98 -12.47
N GLN A 60 -4.30 10.85 -11.87
CA GLN A 60 -3.55 9.81 -12.55
C GLN A 60 -4.34 9.19 -13.69
N ALA A 61 -5.63 8.98 -13.51
CA ALA A 61 -6.51 8.52 -14.58
C ALA A 61 -6.55 9.51 -15.75
N GLN A 62 -6.61 10.81 -15.44
CA GLN A 62 -6.59 11.87 -16.44
C GLN A 62 -5.26 11.88 -17.21
N VAL A 63 -4.13 11.76 -16.52
CA VAL A 63 -2.81 11.65 -17.15
C VAL A 63 -2.75 10.42 -18.06
N GLY A 64 -3.27 9.28 -17.60
CA GLY A 64 -3.34 8.06 -18.40
C GLY A 64 -4.15 8.24 -19.69
N ARG A 65 -5.31 8.89 -19.61
CA ARG A 65 -6.14 9.19 -20.78
C ARG A 65 -5.42 10.12 -21.76
N GLN A 66 -4.72 11.13 -21.25
CA GLN A 66 -3.93 12.05 -22.08
C GLN A 66 -2.81 11.31 -22.81
N LYS A 67 -2.11 10.41 -22.14
CA LYS A 67 -1.07 9.58 -22.77
C LYS A 67 -1.63 8.67 -23.86
N GLN A 68 -2.80 8.07 -23.61
CA GLN A 68 -3.48 7.26 -24.62
C GLN A 68 -3.87 8.08 -25.85
N SER A 69 -4.39 9.29 -25.64
CA SER A 69 -4.72 10.20 -26.74
C SER A 69 -3.49 10.58 -27.56
N LEU A 70 -2.36 10.89 -26.88
CA LEU A 70 -1.10 11.16 -27.55
C LEU A 70 -0.63 9.96 -28.37
N ALA A 71 -0.65 8.76 -27.80
CA ALA A 71 -0.27 7.54 -28.47
C ALA A 71 -1.15 7.30 -29.72
N PHE A 72 -2.43 7.59 -29.63
CA PHE A 72 -3.35 7.50 -30.77
C PHE A 72 -2.97 8.47 -31.89
N TYR A 73 -2.70 9.74 -31.54
CA TYR A 73 -2.24 10.75 -32.51
C TYR A 73 -0.88 10.42 -33.12
N GLU A 74 0.00 9.76 -32.40
CA GLU A 74 1.30 9.32 -32.87
C GLU A 74 1.25 7.98 -33.64
N GLY A 75 0.07 7.39 -33.79
CA GLY A 75 -0.15 6.12 -34.50
C GLY A 75 0.26 4.89 -33.70
N ILE A 76 0.45 5.01 -32.40
CA ILE A 76 0.76 3.88 -31.52
C ILE A 76 -0.56 3.22 -31.08
N VAL A 77 -0.85 2.05 -31.64
CA VAL A 77 -2.08 1.30 -31.29
C VAL A 77 -1.74 0.32 -30.17
N THR A 78 -2.21 0.59 -28.95
CA THR A 78 -2.23 -0.39 -27.86
C THR A 78 -3.59 -1.11 -27.91
N LYS A 79 -3.60 -2.32 -28.45
CA LYS A 79 -4.84 -3.09 -28.66
C LYS A 79 -5.60 -3.46 -27.38
N ASP A 80 -4.94 -3.45 -26.22
CA ASP A 80 -5.44 -4.10 -25.00
C ASP A 80 -5.73 -3.15 -23.82
N ALA A 81 -5.47 -1.84 -24.00
CA ALA A 81 -5.70 -0.84 -22.95
C ALA A 81 -7.16 -0.72 -22.49
N ASN A 82 -8.13 -1.08 -23.38
CA ASN A 82 -9.55 -0.96 -23.07
C ASN A 82 -10.13 -2.16 -22.32
N LYS A 83 -9.37 -3.26 -22.22
CA LYS A 83 -9.83 -4.51 -21.59
C LYS A 83 -9.27 -4.70 -20.17
N ALA A 84 -8.26 -3.94 -19.81
CA ALA A 84 -7.64 -4.02 -18.50
C ALA A 84 -8.35 -3.09 -17.51
N ASP A 85 -8.54 -3.56 -16.31
CA ASP A 85 -9.10 -2.76 -15.21
C ASP A 85 -8.05 -1.99 -14.44
N VAL A 86 -6.78 -2.28 -14.66
CA VAL A 86 -5.63 -1.66 -13.99
C VAL A 86 -4.59 -1.24 -15.02
N ALA A 87 -3.99 -0.09 -14.81
CA ALA A 87 -2.87 0.38 -15.62
C ALA A 87 -1.62 0.52 -14.75
N ILE A 88 -0.46 0.20 -15.33
CA ILE A 88 0.83 0.44 -14.72
C ILE A 88 1.23 1.87 -15.07
N GLN A 89 1.20 2.76 -14.07
CA GLN A 89 1.50 4.18 -14.27
C GLN A 89 3.01 4.44 -14.28
N GLN A 90 3.76 3.75 -13.42
CA GLN A 90 5.19 3.96 -13.27
C GLN A 90 5.85 2.70 -12.73
N VAL A 91 7.05 2.41 -13.22
CA VAL A 91 7.94 1.39 -12.67
C VAL A 91 9.33 1.99 -12.53
N ARG A 92 9.91 1.90 -11.34
CA ARG A 92 11.27 2.35 -11.04
C ARG A 92 12.00 1.30 -10.23
N VAL A 93 13.32 1.25 -10.37
CA VAL A 93 14.18 0.42 -9.54
C VAL A 93 15.18 1.32 -8.81
N THR A 94 15.23 1.18 -7.49
CA THR A 94 16.17 1.94 -6.66
C THR A 94 16.98 0.98 -5.80
N PRO A 95 18.18 1.37 -5.34
CA PRO A 95 18.95 0.52 -4.44
C PRO A 95 18.24 0.46 -3.08
N SER A 96 18.31 -0.72 -2.45
CA SER A 96 17.80 -0.91 -1.10
C SER A 96 18.89 -0.63 -0.07
N PRO A 97 18.55 -0.01 1.09
CA PRO A 97 19.50 0.15 2.17
C PRO A 97 19.90 -1.16 2.85
N ASN A 98 19.20 -2.26 2.54
CA ASN A 98 19.37 -3.55 3.20
C ASN A 98 20.48 -4.42 2.60
N GLY A 99 21.15 -3.98 1.55
CA GLY A 99 22.26 -4.71 0.93
C GLY A 99 22.57 -4.21 -0.48
N ALA A 100 23.80 -4.45 -0.93
CA ALA A 100 24.25 -4.06 -2.29
C ALA A 100 23.60 -4.91 -3.39
N ASP A 101 23.13 -6.11 -3.04
CA ASP A 101 22.45 -7.05 -3.92
C ASP A 101 20.92 -6.90 -3.88
N ARG A 102 20.43 -5.94 -3.10
CA ARG A 102 19.00 -5.72 -2.89
C ARG A 102 18.53 -4.43 -3.51
N PHE A 103 17.37 -4.49 -4.14
CA PHE A 103 16.76 -3.37 -4.82
C PHE A 103 15.29 -3.28 -4.47
N LYS A 104 14.74 -2.08 -4.57
CA LYS A 104 13.29 -1.88 -4.45
C LYS A 104 12.73 -1.59 -5.83
N VAL A 105 11.70 -2.33 -6.20
CA VAL A 105 10.95 -2.10 -7.42
C VAL A 105 9.70 -1.31 -7.04
N HIS A 106 9.63 -0.05 -7.49
CA HIS A 106 8.49 0.81 -7.22
C HIS A 106 7.51 0.69 -8.38
N VAL A 107 6.35 0.13 -8.10
CA VAL A 107 5.28 -0.03 -9.09
C VAL A 107 4.08 0.78 -8.64
N MET A 108 3.61 1.68 -9.49
CA MET A 108 2.39 2.44 -9.25
C MET A 108 1.30 1.93 -10.17
N LEU A 109 0.22 1.45 -9.56
CA LEU A 109 -0.96 0.95 -10.25
C LEU A 109 -2.10 1.94 -10.09
N VAL A 110 -2.88 2.14 -11.14
CA VAL A 110 -4.05 3.01 -11.15
C VAL A 110 -5.23 2.31 -11.81
N GLN A 111 -6.43 2.73 -11.46
CA GLN A 111 -7.65 2.31 -12.14
C GLN A 111 -8.08 3.40 -13.11
N PRO A 112 -7.89 3.22 -14.45
CA PRO A 112 -7.99 4.34 -15.38
C PRO A 112 -9.40 4.74 -15.75
N SER A 113 -10.39 3.87 -15.65
CA SER A 113 -11.68 4.16 -16.26
C SER A 113 -12.84 4.38 -15.29
N ARG A 114 -12.94 3.68 -14.18
CA ARG A 114 -14.07 3.84 -13.23
C ARG A 114 -13.67 3.48 -11.81
N PRO A 115 -13.30 4.48 -10.98
CA PRO A 115 -12.89 4.21 -9.59
C PRO A 115 -14.09 4.03 -8.65
N ASP A 116 -15.17 3.40 -9.11
CA ASP A 116 -16.38 3.16 -8.33
C ASP A 116 -16.38 1.82 -7.60
N SER A 117 -15.44 0.95 -7.93
CA SER A 117 -15.29 -0.35 -7.26
C SER A 117 -13.82 -0.68 -7.01
N THR A 118 -13.57 -1.56 -6.06
CA THR A 118 -12.24 -2.05 -5.74
C THR A 118 -11.78 -3.06 -6.80
N VAL A 119 -10.55 -2.93 -7.25
CA VAL A 119 -9.88 -3.91 -8.11
C VAL A 119 -8.85 -4.68 -7.30
N ALA A 120 -8.66 -5.95 -7.63
CA ALA A 120 -7.74 -6.84 -6.94
C ALA A 120 -7.11 -7.82 -7.92
N GLY A 121 -5.96 -8.32 -7.56
CA GLY A 121 -5.24 -9.28 -8.36
C GLY A 121 -3.82 -9.49 -7.86
N ASN A 122 -2.93 -9.85 -8.76
CA ASN A 122 -1.54 -10.16 -8.44
C ASN A 122 -0.58 -9.52 -9.43
N VAL A 123 0.57 -9.15 -8.91
CA VAL A 123 1.71 -8.63 -9.70
C VAL A 123 2.83 -9.66 -9.65
N SER A 124 3.37 -9.97 -10.83
CA SER A 124 4.53 -10.83 -10.98
C SER A 124 5.69 -10.03 -11.55
N LEU A 125 6.89 -10.27 -11.02
CA LEU A 125 8.12 -9.65 -11.48
C LEU A 125 9.02 -10.72 -12.12
N THR A 126 9.65 -10.37 -13.24
CA THR A 126 10.63 -11.23 -13.88
C THR A 126 11.83 -10.37 -14.27
N VAL A 127 13.01 -10.79 -13.89
CA VAL A 127 14.26 -10.16 -14.31
C VAL A 127 14.99 -11.10 -15.24
N GLU A 128 15.25 -10.64 -16.45
CA GLU A 128 16.03 -11.36 -17.44
C GLU A 128 17.44 -10.80 -17.48
N GLY A 129 18.40 -11.65 -17.66
CA GLY A 129 19.79 -11.26 -17.76
C GLY A 129 20.68 -12.48 -18.02
N GLN A 130 21.91 -12.40 -17.52
CA GLN A 130 22.89 -13.46 -17.69
C GLN A 130 23.40 -13.93 -16.33
N GLN A 131 23.42 -15.23 -16.18
CA GLN A 131 24.00 -15.91 -15.01
C GLN A 131 25.27 -16.62 -15.50
N SER A 132 26.44 -16.12 -15.06
CA SER A 132 27.73 -16.69 -15.44
C SER A 132 27.91 -16.83 -16.97
N GLY A 133 27.45 -15.82 -17.70
CA GLY A 133 27.56 -15.74 -19.16
C GLY A 133 26.46 -16.45 -19.95
N ALA A 134 25.50 -17.09 -19.29
CA ALA A 134 24.37 -17.77 -19.94
C ALA A 134 23.06 -17.02 -19.65
N ALA A 135 22.16 -16.95 -20.63
CA ALA A 135 20.88 -16.32 -20.48
C ALA A 135 20.07 -17.00 -19.37
N ALA A 136 19.49 -16.21 -18.48
CA ALA A 136 18.73 -16.71 -17.34
C ALA A 136 17.59 -15.74 -16.97
N LYS A 137 16.58 -16.28 -16.31
CA LYS A 137 15.42 -15.52 -15.80
C LYS A 137 15.25 -15.79 -14.32
N LEU A 138 14.90 -14.74 -13.58
CA LEU A 138 14.51 -14.81 -12.18
C LEU A 138 13.05 -14.42 -12.07
N ASP A 139 12.22 -15.32 -11.56
CA ASP A 139 10.81 -15.05 -11.31
C ASP A 139 10.61 -14.37 -9.94
N THR A 140 9.37 -14.06 -9.60
CA THR A 140 9.05 -13.41 -8.32
C THR A 140 9.52 -14.24 -7.12
N ALA A 141 9.37 -15.55 -7.18
CA ALA A 141 9.82 -16.42 -6.10
C ALA A 141 11.34 -16.37 -5.91
N ALA A 142 12.11 -16.41 -7.00
CA ALA A 142 13.56 -16.30 -6.95
C ALA A 142 14.01 -14.92 -6.47
N LEU A 143 13.36 -13.84 -6.95
CA LEU A 143 13.67 -12.47 -6.58
C LEU A 143 13.36 -12.15 -5.12
N THR A 144 12.37 -12.82 -4.55
CA THR A 144 11.96 -12.61 -3.14
C THR A 144 12.55 -13.66 -2.20
N ALA A 145 13.51 -14.45 -2.66
CA ALA A 145 14.13 -15.54 -1.90
C ALA A 145 13.09 -16.54 -1.36
N GLY A 146 12.09 -16.85 -2.18
CA GLY A 146 11.03 -17.80 -1.86
C GLY A 146 9.90 -17.27 -1.00
N ARG A 147 9.91 -15.99 -0.63
CA ARG A 147 8.87 -15.40 0.24
C ARG A 147 7.53 -15.28 -0.46
N SER A 148 7.54 -14.96 -1.75
CA SER A 148 6.31 -14.72 -2.49
C SER A 148 6.46 -15.20 -3.93
N ARG A 149 5.41 -15.85 -4.44
CA ARG A 149 5.31 -16.20 -5.87
C ARG A 149 4.68 -15.08 -6.66
N GLU A 150 3.81 -14.33 -6.00
CA GLU A 150 3.07 -13.21 -6.56
C GLU A 150 2.87 -12.18 -5.47
N ILE A 151 2.70 -10.93 -5.87
CA ILE A 151 2.46 -9.81 -4.96
C ILE A 151 1.01 -9.39 -5.15
N SER A 152 0.20 -9.52 -4.09
CA SER A 152 -1.21 -9.18 -4.16
C SER A 152 -1.44 -7.69 -4.15
N TYR A 153 -2.43 -7.23 -4.90
CA TYR A 153 -2.90 -5.84 -4.84
C TYR A 153 -4.41 -5.82 -4.63
N SER A 154 -4.87 -4.77 -3.98
CA SER A 154 -6.28 -4.47 -3.82
C SER A 154 -6.41 -2.97 -3.57
N PHE A 155 -7.07 -2.25 -4.47
CA PHE A 155 -7.21 -0.81 -4.34
C PHE A 155 -8.42 -0.31 -5.11
N ARG A 156 -8.82 0.92 -4.80
CA ARG A 156 -9.91 1.59 -5.51
C ARG A 156 -9.39 2.64 -6.49
N TYR A 157 -8.44 3.47 -6.08
CA TYR A 157 -7.94 4.59 -6.88
C TYR A 157 -6.53 4.33 -7.42
N PHE A 158 -5.60 4.04 -6.53
CA PHE A 158 -4.22 3.73 -6.88
C PHE A 158 -3.57 2.90 -5.76
N GLU A 159 -2.48 2.25 -6.08
CA GLU A 159 -1.63 1.57 -5.09
C GLU A 159 -0.18 1.70 -5.49
N ASN A 160 0.66 2.10 -4.53
CA ASN A 160 2.10 2.08 -4.65
C ASN A 160 2.62 0.81 -4.01
N MET A 161 3.37 0.03 -4.76
CA MET A 161 4.00 -1.20 -4.29
C MET A 161 5.50 -1.02 -4.36
N ASP A 162 6.19 -1.40 -3.29
CA ASP A 162 7.63 -1.26 -3.21
C ASP A 162 8.29 -2.58 -2.78
N PRO A 163 8.10 -3.69 -3.53
CA PRO A 163 8.71 -4.95 -3.16
C PRO A 163 10.23 -4.89 -3.26
N GLU A 164 10.88 -5.48 -2.27
CA GLU A 164 12.32 -5.64 -2.26
C GLU A 164 12.69 -6.94 -2.97
N ILE A 165 13.64 -6.84 -3.89
CA ILE A 165 14.15 -7.99 -4.62
C ILE A 165 15.64 -8.18 -4.36
N VAL A 166 16.09 -9.40 -4.52
CA VAL A 166 17.50 -9.79 -4.37
C VAL A 166 18.01 -10.30 -5.71
N ILE A 167 19.10 -9.75 -6.17
CA ILE A 167 19.81 -10.22 -7.36
C ILE A 167 20.96 -11.09 -6.88
N PRO A 168 21.00 -12.39 -7.24
CA PRO A 168 22.07 -13.27 -6.77
C PRO A 168 23.43 -12.91 -7.39
N ALA A 169 24.49 -13.31 -6.69
CA ALA A 169 25.84 -13.09 -7.18
C ALA A 169 26.05 -13.79 -8.52
N GLY A 170 26.75 -13.09 -9.43
CA GLY A 170 27.03 -13.62 -10.78
C GLY A 170 25.89 -13.40 -11.78
N PHE A 171 24.77 -12.81 -11.36
CA PHE A 171 23.68 -12.47 -12.26
C PHE A 171 23.80 -11.02 -12.70
N SER A 172 23.75 -10.78 -14.01
CA SER A 172 23.74 -9.44 -14.61
C SER A 172 22.36 -9.16 -15.16
N PRO A 173 21.55 -8.34 -14.47
CA PRO A 173 20.20 -8.03 -14.94
C PRO A 173 20.23 -7.12 -16.17
N GLU A 174 19.35 -7.42 -17.12
CA GLU A 174 19.25 -6.67 -18.38
C GLU A 174 17.85 -6.06 -18.55
N ARG A 175 16.80 -6.77 -18.18
CA ARG A 175 15.41 -6.32 -18.33
C ARG A 175 14.55 -6.73 -17.15
N LEU A 176 13.61 -5.87 -16.81
CA LEU A 176 12.59 -6.14 -15.82
C LEU A 176 11.23 -6.18 -16.50
N THR A 177 10.46 -7.21 -16.25
CA THR A 177 9.09 -7.35 -16.72
C THR A 177 8.15 -7.34 -15.52
N VAL A 178 7.14 -6.49 -15.59
CA VAL A 178 6.08 -6.40 -14.60
C VAL A 178 4.79 -6.87 -15.27
N GLU A 179 4.16 -7.89 -14.71
CA GLU A 179 2.89 -8.41 -15.19
C GLU A 179 1.83 -8.25 -14.11
N VAL A 180 0.71 -7.63 -14.46
CA VAL A 180 -0.42 -7.42 -13.57
C VAL A 180 -1.59 -8.26 -14.06
N ARG A 181 -2.06 -9.17 -13.21
CA ARG A 181 -3.21 -10.03 -13.49
C ARG A 181 -4.35 -9.70 -12.56
N SER A 182 -5.50 -9.37 -13.14
CA SER A 182 -6.72 -9.13 -12.40
C SER A 182 -7.35 -10.46 -11.92
N SER A 183 -8.00 -10.41 -10.77
CA SER A 183 -8.79 -11.53 -10.26
C SER A 183 -10.11 -11.69 -11.01
N ARG A 184 -10.53 -10.71 -11.81
CA ARG A 184 -11.74 -10.78 -12.62
C ARG A 184 -11.51 -11.64 -13.86
N ARG A 185 -12.50 -12.47 -14.20
CA ARG A 185 -12.48 -13.24 -15.43
C ARG A 185 -12.62 -12.33 -16.65
N GLY A 186 -11.91 -12.66 -17.71
CA GLY A 186 -12.01 -11.95 -18.98
C GLY A 186 -11.21 -10.66 -19.05
N VAL A 187 -10.49 -10.30 -17.98
CA VAL A 187 -9.59 -9.15 -17.98
C VAL A 187 -8.22 -9.60 -18.46
N GLU A 188 -7.71 -8.90 -19.48
CA GLU A 188 -6.38 -9.17 -20.03
C GLU A 188 -5.29 -8.76 -19.05
N PRO A 189 -4.20 -9.53 -18.92
CA PRO A 189 -3.06 -9.11 -18.12
C PRO A 189 -2.37 -7.91 -18.76
N VAL A 190 -1.85 -7.03 -17.91
CA VAL A 190 -1.05 -5.88 -18.33
C VAL A 190 0.40 -6.20 -18.12
N VAL A 191 1.21 -6.05 -19.16
CA VAL A 191 2.64 -6.37 -19.11
C VAL A 191 3.44 -5.14 -19.52
N GLN A 192 4.44 -4.80 -18.74
CA GLN A 192 5.40 -3.76 -19.09
C GLN A 192 6.81 -4.31 -18.92
N THR A 193 7.61 -4.19 -19.97
CA THR A 193 9.03 -4.57 -19.96
C THR A 193 9.86 -3.31 -20.10
N LEU A 194 10.85 -3.18 -19.25
CA LEU A 194 11.79 -2.05 -19.30
C LEU A 194 13.22 -2.54 -19.15
N VAL A 195 14.14 -1.75 -19.69
CA VAL A 195 15.57 -2.01 -19.53
C VAL A 195 15.92 -1.84 -18.05
N TRP A 196 16.72 -2.76 -17.51
CA TRP A 196 17.19 -2.66 -16.13
C TRP A 196 18.03 -1.40 -15.97
N SER A 197 17.56 -0.49 -15.16
CA SER A 197 18.24 0.75 -14.84
C SER A 197 17.92 1.11 -13.39
N VAL A 198 18.96 1.25 -12.59
CA VAL A 198 18.82 1.60 -11.17
C VAL A 198 18.92 3.10 -11.02
N GLU A 199 17.84 3.71 -10.51
CA GLU A 199 17.81 5.14 -10.24
C GLU A 199 18.34 5.41 -8.84
N SER A 200 19.04 6.53 -8.66
CA SER A 200 19.42 7.00 -7.33
C SER A 200 18.16 7.47 -6.61
N GLY A 201 17.90 6.84 -5.47
CA GLY A 201 16.67 7.00 -4.69
C GLY A 201 16.42 8.39 -4.12
#